data_34ca56936696b49e78da8ddc595935d6
#
_entry.id   34ca56936696b49e78da8ddc595935d6
#
_cell.length_a   1.000
_cell.length_b   1.000
_cell.length_c   1.000
_cell.angle_alpha   90.00
_cell.angle_beta   90.00
_cell.angle_gamma   90.00
#
_symmetry.space_group_name_H-M   'P 1'
#
loop_
_entity.id
_entity.type
_entity.pdbx_description
1 polymer ?
#
loop_
_entity_poly.entity_id
_entity_poly.type
_entity_poly.pdbx_seq_one_letter_code
_entity_poly.pdbx_strand_id
1 'polypeptide(L)'
;MKGILVNYEFCTGCHSCEVACKKHLGLPEGEFGIKVSEIGPYEYEEQPRGSEKWEWTWVPALTKACTLCEDRTEKGKMPMCVQHCQAWCMAYGEIEDLIRHVDEKSRYMILTNRKR
;
A
#
# COMPACT_ATOMS: atom_id res chain seq x y z
N MET A 1 17.26 0.56 -6.58
CA MET A 1 15.87 0.34 -7.00
C MET A 1 14.93 0.88 -5.94
N LYS A 2 14.03 1.74 -6.34
CA LYS A 2 13.07 2.36 -5.43
C LYS A 2 11.81 1.53 -5.30
N GLY A 3 11.18 1.61 -4.13
CA GLY A 3 9.94 0.91 -3.87
C GLY A 3 9.17 1.51 -2.72
N ILE A 4 8.04 0.91 -2.39
CA ILE A 4 7.20 1.33 -1.27
C ILE A 4 7.03 0.13 -0.34
N LEU A 5 7.44 0.30 0.91
CA LEU A 5 7.21 -0.68 1.96
C LEU A 5 5.84 -0.42 2.57
N VAL A 6 5.03 -1.45 2.69
CA VAL A 6 3.71 -1.34 3.32
C VAL A 6 3.64 -2.31 4.49
N ASN A 7 3.35 -1.79 5.66
CA ASN A 7 2.97 -2.59 6.82
C ASN A 7 1.46 -2.75 6.79
N TYR A 8 0.97 -3.78 6.10
CA TYR A 8 -0.46 -3.90 5.86
C TYR A 8 -1.27 -4.43 7.05
N GLU A 9 -0.61 -4.73 8.17
CA GLU A 9 -1.34 -4.91 9.43
C GLU A 9 -2.12 -3.66 9.83
N PHE A 10 -1.60 -2.50 9.47
CA PHE A 10 -2.17 -1.22 9.86
C PHE A 10 -2.99 -0.54 8.76
N CYS A 11 -3.08 -1.12 7.58
CA CYS A 11 -3.91 -0.55 6.52
C CYS A 11 -5.39 -0.68 6.91
N THR A 12 -6.08 0.46 6.95
CA THR A 12 -7.48 0.53 7.39
C THR A 12 -8.48 0.50 6.25
N GLY A 13 -8.00 0.44 5.00
CA GLY A 13 -8.90 0.48 3.85
C GLY A 13 -9.56 1.83 3.62
N CYS A 14 -8.94 2.92 4.08
CA CYS A 14 -9.53 4.26 3.94
C CYS A 14 -9.54 4.78 2.51
N HIS A 15 -8.80 4.15 1.61
CA HIS A 15 -8.69 4.51 0.19
C HIS A 15 -8.10 5.90 -0.10
N SER A 16 -7.52 6.57 0.90
CA SER A 16 -6.91 7.90 0.71
C SER A 16 -5.77 7.86 -0.28
N CYS A 17 -4.96 6.80 -0.28
CA CYS A 17 -3.86 6.62 -1.22
C CYS A 17 -4.37 6.52 -2.67
N GLU A 18 -5.48 5.82 -2.89
CA GLU A 18 -6.09 5.70 -4.21
C GLU A 18 -6.55 7.05 -4.74
N VAL A 19 -7.27 7.78 -3.93
CA VAL A 19 -7.83 9.08 -4.30
C VAL A 19 -6.72 10.09 -4.57
N ALA A 20 -5.72 10.16 -3.70
CA ALA A 20 -4.61 11.08 -3.85
C ALA A 20 -3.82 10.82 -5.14
N CYS A 21 -3.51 9.57 -5.40
CA CYS A 21 -2.78 9.18 -6.61
C CYS A 21 -3.60 9.45 -7.88
N LYS A 22 -4.87 9.07 -7.86
CA LYS A 22 -5.79 9.26 -8.98
C LYS A 22 -5.90 10.74 -9.35
N LYS A 23 -6.04 11.58 -8.35
CA LYS A 23 -6.14 13.03 -8.56
C LYS A 23 -4.83 13.62 -9.10
N HIS A 24 -3.71 13.19 -8.55
CA HIS A 24 -2.39 13.67 -8.97
C HIS A 24 -2.07 13.30 -10.42
N LEU A 25 -2.40 12.08 -10.83
CA LEU A 25 -2.16 11.60 -12.18
C LEU A 25 -3.25 12.01 -13.18
N GLY A 26 -4.36 12.55 -12.70
CA GLY A 26 -5.48 12.93 -13.55
C GLY A 26 -6.17 11.72 -14.19
N LEU A 27 -6.26 10.61 -13.48
CA LEU A 27 -6.85 9.40 -14.03
C LEU A 27 -8.37 9.48 -14.08
N PRO A 28 -8.99 8.95 -15.16
CA PRO A 28 -10.44 8.94 -15.28
C PRO A 28 -11.08 7.91 -14.37
N GLU A 29 -12.41 7.95 -14.30
CA GLU A 29 -13.19 7.00 -13.52
C GLU A 29 -12.85 5.55 -13.91
N GLY A 30 -12.68 4.71 -12.90
CA GLY A 30 -12.35 3.30 -13.10
C GLY A 30 -10.87 3.00 -13.23
N GLU A 31 -10.01 4.03 -13.33
CA GLU A 31 -8.56 3.84 -13.41
C GLU A 31 -7.89 4.31 -12.13
N PHE A 32 -6.89 3.55 -11.68
CA PHE A 32 -6.16 3.80 -10.44
C PHE A 32 -4.66 3.61 -10.65
N GLY A 33 -3.85 4.39 -9.93
CA GLY A 33 -2.41 4.17 -9.89
C GLY A 33 -2.03 3.19 -8.79
N ILE A 34 -2.73 3.25 -7.66
CA ILE A 34 -2.65 2.28 -6.58
C ILE A 34 -4.08 1.86 -6.25
N LYS A 35 -4.27 0.56 -6.02
CA LYS A 35 -5.60 0.01 -5.72
C LYS A 35 -5.54 -0.80 -4.45
N VAL A 36 -6.40 -0.48 -3.50
CA VAL A 36 -6.53 -1.20 -2.24
C VAL A 36 -7.62 -2.27 -2.39
N SER A 37 -7.27 -3.50 -2.08
CA SER A 37 -8.18 -4.63 -2.15
C SER A 37 -8.44 -5.21 -0.77
N GLU A 38 -9.64 -5.70 -0.56
CA GLU A 38 -10.05 -6.32 0.68
C GLU A 38 -9.82 -7.83 0.63
N ILE A 39 -9.22 -8.37 1.70
CA ILE A 39 -9.10 -9.81 1.92
C ILE A 39 -9.95 -10.15 3.13
N GLY A 40 -10.96 -10.97 2.92
CA GLY A 40 -11.94 -11.28 3.96
C GLY A 40 -13.16 -10.36 3.90
N PRO A 41 -13.96 -10.27 4.97
CA PRO A 41 -13.74 -10.98 6.24
C PRO A 41 -14.09 -12.48 6.16
N TYR A 42 -13.25 -13.31 6.76
CA TYR A 42 -13.55 -14.73 6.95
C TYR A 42 -12.88 -15.23 8.22
N GLU A 43 -13.48 -16.24 8.82
CA GLU A 43 -12.92 -16.87 10.00
C GLU A 43 -11.86 -17.88 9.56
N TYR A 44 -10.67 -17.80 10.11
CA TYR A 44 -9.60 -18.73 9.83
C TYR A 44 -9.39 -19.67 11.02
N GLU A 45 -8.86 -20.84 10.76
CA GLU A 45 -8.73 -21.99 11.66
C GLU A 45 -10.07 -22.68 11.91
N GLU A 46 -10.01 -23.99 12.00
CA GLU A 46 -11.14 -24.83 12.41
C GLU A 46 -11.34 -24.69 13.92
N GLN A 47 -12.02 -23.62 14.31
CA GLN A 47 -12.34 -23.35 15.70
C GLN A 47 -13.85 -23.46 15.92
N PRO A 48 -14.29 -23.75 17.15
CA PRO A 48 -15.71 -23.64 17.47
C PRO A 48 -16.22 -22.25 17.08
N ARG A 49 -17.46 -22.17 16.63
CA ARG A 49 -18.09 -20.90 16.33
C ARG A 49 -17.95 -19.95 17.50
N GLY A 50 -17.55 -18.71 17.23
CA GLY A 50 -17.31 -17.70 18.24
C GLY A 50 -15.82 -17.53 18.57
N SER A 51 -14.93 -18.26 17.92
CA SER A 51 -13.53 -17.91 18.00
C SER A 51 -13.31 -16.55 17.36
N GLU A 52 -12.44 -15.74 17.94
CA GLU A 52 -12.21 -14.37 17.45
C GLU A 52 -11.13 -14.31 16.38
N LYS A 53 -10.89 -15.40 15.68
CA LYS A 53 -9.82 -15.51 14.68
C LYS A 53 -10.35 -15.24 13.29
N TRP A 54 -10.40 -13.97 12.94
CA TRP A 54 -10.89 -13.51 11.66
C TRP A 54 -9.76 -12.90 10.85
N GLU A 55 -9.77 -13.13 9.55
CA GLU A 55 -8.95 -12.41 8.60
C GLU A 55 -9.77 -11.33 7.93
N TRP A 56 -9.34 -10.10 8.09
CA TRP A 56 -9.94 -8.96 7.41
C TRP A 56 -8.83 -7.93 7.19
N THR A 57 -8.28 -7.95 6.02
CA THR A 57 -7.06 -7.22 5.70
C THR A 57 -7.25 -6.44 4.41
N TRP A 58 -6.61 -5.29 4.34
CA TRP A 58 -6.59 -4.44 3.16
C TRP A 58 -5.18 -4.40 2.62
N VAL A 59 -5.01 -4.63 1.32
CA VAL A 59 -3.69 -4.64 0.69
C VAL A 59 -3.68 -3.76 -0.56
N PRO A 60 -2.72 -2.84 -0.66
CA PRO A 60 -2.55 -2.03 -1.86
C PRO A 60 -1.72 -2.75 -2.90
N ALA A 61 -1.98 -2.45 -4.17
CA ALA A 61 -1.17 -2.93 -5.28
C ALA A 61 -1.00 -1.81 -6.29
N LEU A 62 0.17 -1.72 -6.91
CA LEU A 62 0.45 -0.73 -7.94
C LEU A 62 -0.02 -1.23 -9.30
N THR A 63 -0.55 -0.31 -10.11
CA THR A 63 -0.98 -0.61 -11.47
C THR A 63 0.05 -0.12 -12.48
N LYS A 64 -0.21 -0.38 -13.75
CA LYS A 64 0.63 0.14 -14.84
C LYS A 64 0.61 1.67 -14.94
N ALA A 65 -0.42 2.32 -14.39
CA ALA A 65 -0.51 3.78 -14.39
C ALA A 65 0.43 4.43 -13.38
N CYS A 66 0.89 3.68 -12.38
CA CYS A 66 1.78 4.20 -11.35
C CYS A 66 3.16 4.50 -11.91
N THR A 67 3.64 5.72 -11.68
CA THR A 67 4.96 6.18 -12.08
C THR A 67 5.95 6.22 -10.91
N LEU A 68 5.55 5.70 -9.73
CA LEU A 68 6.25 5.88 -8.45
C LEU A 68 6.43 7.36 -8.12
N CYS A 69 5.56 8.21 -8.68
CA CYS A 69 5.58 9.68 -8.50
C CYS A 69 6.94 10.30 -8.79
N GLU A 70 7.57 9.93 -9.88
CA GLU A 70 8.89 10.46 -10.27
C GLU A 70 8.94 11.99 -10.26
N ASP A 71 7.87 12.64 -10.71
CA ASP A 71 7.76 14.10 -10.72
C ASP A 71 7.87 14.72 -9.33
N ARG A 72 7.46 13.98 -8.29
CA ARG A 72 7.55 14.42 -6.91
C ARG A 72 8.84 13.97 -6.24
N THR A 73 9.22 12.72 -6.44
CA THR A 73 10.38 12.14 -5.75
C THR A 73 11.69 12.76 -6.22
N GLU A 74 11.77 13.18 -7.47
CA GLU A 74 12.93 13.93 -7.99
C GLU A 74 13.12 15.26 -7.28
N LYS A 75 12.06 15.82 -6.72
CA LYS A 75 12.08 17.08 -5.95
C LYS A 75 12.23 16.86 -4.45
N GLY A 76 12.50 15.64 -4.03
CA GLY A 76 12.64 15.29 -2.63
C GLY A 76 11.31 15.13 -1.88
N LYS A 77 10.19 15.06 -2.60
CA LYS A 77 8.87 14.89 -2.01
C LYS A 77 8.47 13.42 -1.99
N MET A 78 7.64 13.04 -1.03
CA MET A 78 7.09 11.68 -0.97
C MET A 78 6.06 11.44 -2.08
N PRO A 79 5.92 10.18 -2.55
CA PRO A 79 4.79 9.84 -3.41
C PRO A 79 3.46 10.23 -2.78
N MET A 80 2.47 10.55 -3.60
CA MET A 80 1.16 10.99 -3.10
C MET A 80 0.48 9.96 -2.20
N CYS A 81 0.58 8.67 -2.57
CA CYS A 81 -0.02 7.60 -1.76
C CYS A 81 0.61 7.52 -0.37
N VAL A 82 1.93 7.63 -0.28
CA VAL A 82 2.65 7.59 0.99
C VAL A 82 2.31 8.80 1.84
N GLN A 83 2.32 9.99 1.24
CA GLN A 83 2.04 11.23 1.96
C GLN A 83 0.62 11.28 2.51
N HIS A 84 -0.35 10.71 1.81
CA HIS A 84 -1.75 10.78 2.19
C HIS A 84 -2.27 9.53 2.90
N CYS A 85 -1.39 8.60 3.23
CA CYS A 85 -1.78 7.42 4.01
C CYS A 85 -2.14 7.84 5.43
N GLN A 86 -3.40 7.71 5.80
CA GLN A 86 -3.88 8.11 7.13
C GLN A 86 -3.37 7.19 8.24
N ALA A 87 -3.11 5.93 7.91
CA ALA A 87 -2.57 4.95 8.86
C ALA A 87 -1.04 5.05 9.01
N TRP A 88 -0.37 5.81 8.17
CA TRP A 88 1.09 5.96 8.14
C TRP A 88 1.81 4.61 8.01
N CYS A 89 1.22 3.70 7.27
CA CYS A 89 1.75 2.35 7.12
C CYS A 89 2.63 2.16 5.89
N MET A 90 2.94 3.23 5.17
CA MET A 90 3.72 3.18 3.92
C MET A 90 4.98 4.03 4.03
N ALA A 91 6.06 3.54 3.43
CA ALA A 91 7.33 4.25 3.34
C ALA A 91 7.95 4.07 1.96
N TYR A 92 8.51 5.14 1.41
CA TYR A 92 9.17 5.14 0.11
C TYR A 92 10.68 5.25 0.28
N GLY A 93 11.43 4.53 -0.53
CA GLY A 93 12.89 4.63 -0.53
C GLY A 93 13.55 3.51 -1.32
N GLU A 94 14.86 3.40 -1.15
CA GLU A 94 15.60 2.27 -1.69
C GLU A 94 15.16 0.98 -1.00
N ILE A 95 14.96 -0.08 -1.78
CA ILE A 95 14.50 -1.36 -1.25
C ILE A 95 15.47 -1.89 -0.18
N GLU A 96 16.76 -1.72 -0.39
CA GLU A 96 17.79 -2.17 0.56
C GLU A 96 17.61 -1.51 1.93
N ASP A 97 17.21 -0.24 1.94
CA ASP A 97 16.97 0.49 3.18
C ASP A 97 15.62 0.11 3.79
N LEU A 98 14.61 -0.11 2.96
CA LEU A 98 13.28 -0.48 3.43
C LEU A 98 13.26 -1.84 4.12
N ILE A 99 14.03 -2.81 3.62
CA ILE A 99 14.11 -4.15 4.18
C ILE A 99 14.58 -4.12 5.63
N ARG A 100 15.40 -3.16 6.02
CA ARG A 100 15.89 -3.04 7.40
C ARG A 100 14.79 -2.76 8.42
N HIS A 101 13.64 -2.28 7.97
CA HIS A 101 12.51 -1.98 8.83
C HIS A 101 11.53 -3.14 8.98
N VAL A 102 11.75 -4.21 8.22
CA VAL A 102 10.89 -5.40 8.29
C VAL A 102 11.28 -6.22 9.53
N ASP A 103 10.29 -6.60 10.32
CA ASP A 103 10.48 -7.44 11.50
C ASP A 103 9.38 -8.50 11.59
N GLU A 104 9.40 -9.30 12.63
CA GLU A 104 8.45 -10.40 12.83
C GLU A 104 7.14 -9.95 13.49
N LYS A 105 7.02 -8.66 13.83
CA LYS A 105 5.87 -8.16 14.59
C LYS A 105 4.65 -7.87 13.74
N SER A 106 4.85 -7.67 12.44
CA SER A 106 3.79 -7.28 11.53
C SER A 106 3.95 -7.97 10.19
N ARG A 107 2.94 -7.81 9.35
CA ARG A 107 2.98 -8.30 7.97
C ARG A 107 3.35 -7.16 7.04
N TYR A 108 4.35 -7.40 6.21
CA TYR A 108 4.88 -6.40 5.30
C TYR A 108 4.82 -6.85 3.86
N MET A 109 4.73 -5.89 2.96
CA MET A 109 4.93 -6.13 1.54
C MET A 109 5.73 -4.99 0.93
N ILE A 110 6.46 -5.26 -0.13
CA ILE A 110 7.20 -4.25 -0.86
C ILE A 110 6.60 -4.13 -2.25
N LEU A 111 6.16 -2.92 -2.58
CA LEU A 111 5.58 -2.60 -3.86
C LEU A 111 6.66 -2.04 -4.77
N THR A 112 6.80 -2.65 -5.93
CA THR A 112 7.68 -2.16 -6.98
C THR A 112 6.87 -2.02 -8.25
N ASN A 113 7.38 -1.23 -9.19
CA ASN A 113 6.73 -1.11 -10.48
C ASN A 113 7.81 -1.12 -11.55
N ARG A 114 7.46 -1.62 -12.71
CA ARG A 114 8.45 -1.67 -13.78
C ARG A 114 8.60 -0.29 -14.41
N LYS A 115 9.81 0.01 -14.77
CA LYS A 115 10.13 1.25 -15.45
C LYS A 115 9.55 1.25 -16.86
N ARG A 116 8.97 2.34 -17.26
CA ARG A 116 8.45 2.53 -18.61
C ARG A 116 9.54 3.02 -19.56
#